data_f5c1f04456c22ef1231865d442832716
#
_entry.id   f5c1f04456c22ef1231865d442832716
#
_cell.length_a   1.000
_cell.length_b   1.000
_cell.length_c   1.000
_cell.angle_alpha   90.00
_cell.angle_beta   90.00
_cell.angle_gamma   90.00
#
_symmetry.space_group_name_H-M   'P 1'
#
loop_
_entity.id
_entity.type
_entity.pdbx_description
1 polymer ?
#
loop_
_entity_poly.entity_id
_entity_poly.type
_entity_poly.pdbx_seq_one_letter_code
_entity_poly.pdbx_strand_id
1 'polypeptide(L)'
;MDRANNAAKEKIGVNQWKNTNEVLVWFNNIKNKKEKAFIKFDLDSYYPSITKELFEEAIEFAQDYTAITADEKHIMMNSRKNFICKGIDKWIKKENSEFDITMGNNDGAEACELVGLFLLSKIASIIEKEDVGMYRDDGLAVIPRNGPIASKIEKQLHKLFKKYNLSIQVESNITTTDFLDVIMDLDTGTTKPYRKENDTPMYINVESNHPPATTKQLPKMIASRLTKLSTSQNEFNDAKPIYEKALKDAGYDEELKFMGHSESKNEKKRSRKRNITWYTPPYNKEVRTNITKEFLKIVDRCFTSENPLRKIFNKNTLKISYSTTKSINNIISAHNKKILRQSEMDTNQCNCRGGVKNCPIDGRCQEVGTIYQAEISAPEEDDKVYIGAAATTFKLRWSNHKKSFNHRKYEYDTEISKYIWQMADKGKECNIKWKIIRRAKPYSPTTERCDLCITEKTIIANYKDKHKLLNTRNELSAKCRHREKWLLCNIKNQLKLSGRNKHQAKDNGKNVDKDAAKRKNSKSKKNLPNCGSASK
;
A
#
# COMPACT_ATOMS: atom_id res chain seq x y z
N MET A 1 4.83 -2.47 12.36
CA MET A 1 6.23 -2.74 11.96
C MET A 1 6.91 -1.51 11.35
N ASP A 2 6.56 -1.00 10.17
CA ASP A 2 7.22 0.15 9.51
C ASP A 2 7.41 1.37 10.42
N ARG A 3 6.39 1.71 11.23
CA ARG A 3 6.48 2.83 12.18
C ARG A 3 7.58 2.59 13.21
N ALA A 4 7.67 1.37 13.74
CA ALA A 4 8.67 0.99 14.74
C ALA A 4 10.08 0.99 14.13
N ASN A 5 10.26 0.35 12.97
CA ASN A 5 11.54 0.32 12.26
C ASN A 5 12.06 1.71 11.92
N ASN A 6 11.20 2.59 11.38
CA ASN A 6 11.62 3.94 11.02
C ASN A 6 11.96 4.79 12.25
N ALA A 7 11.19 4.69 13.34
CA ALA A 7 11.46 5.44 14.58
C ALA A 7 12.76 4.99 15.24
N ALA A 8 12.99 3.67 15.33
CA ALA A 8 14.22 3.13 15.89
C ALA A 8 15.43 3.48 15.02
N LYS A 9 15.38 3.27 13.72
CA LYS A 9 16.45 3.60 12.78
C LYS A 9 16.85 5.07 12.85
N GLU A 10 15.88 5.98 12.86
CA GLU A 10 16.13 7.44 12.90
C GLU A 10 16.83 7.88 14.21
N LYS A 11 16.41 7.32 15.34
CA LYS A 11 16.95 7.71 16.64
C LYS A 11 18.30 7.08 16.98
N ILE A 12 18.52 5.83 16.56
CA ILE A 12 19.77 5.11 16.84
C ILE A 12 20.89 5.60 15.92
N GLY A 13 20.54 5.94 14.67
CA GLY A 13 21.48 6.40 13.68
C GLY A 13 22.44 5.31 13.18
N VAL A 14 22.00 4.04 13.13
CA VAL A 14 22.76 2.92 12.57
C VAL A 14 22.51 2.74 11.08
N ASN A 15 23.46 2.12 10.39
CA ASN A 15 23.38 1.87 8.95
C ASN A 15 22.59 0.57 8.67
N GLN A 16 21.28 0.62 8.73
CA GLN A 16 20.47 -0.44 8.13
C GLN A 16 20.16 -0.07 6.68
N TRP A 17 20.87 -0.68 5.74
CA TRP A 17 20.77 -0.35 4.33
C TRP A 17 19.51 -0.95 3.69
N LYS A 18 18.94 -0.21 2.74
CA LYS A 18 17.78 -0.64 1.94
C LYS A 18 18.15 -0.98 0.50
N ASN A 19 19.32 -0.58 0.06
CA ASN A 19 19.80 -0.78 -1.31
C ASN A 19 21.31 -0.49 -1.40
N THR A 20 21.94 -0.96 -2.48
CA THR A 20 23.37 -0.76 -2.74
C THR A 20 23.81 0.73 -2.80
N ASN A 21 22.91 1.66 -3.20
CA ASN A 21 23.29 3.07 -3.22
C ASN A 21 23.61 3.61 -1.82
N GLU A 22 22.90 3.14 -0.78
CA GLU A 22 23.21 3.53 0.61
C GLU A 22 24.57 2.98 1.05
N VAL A 23 24.90 1.77 0.63
CA VAL A 23 26.23 1.16 0.86
C VAL A 23 27.33 1.95 0.17
N LEU A 24 27.13 2.36 -1.09
CA LEU A 24 28.08 3.17 -1.85
C LEU A 24 28.31 4.53 -1.19
N VAL A 25 27.25 5.18 -0.71
CA VAL A 25 27.37 6.45 0.04
C VAL A 25 28.18 6.24 1.31
N TRP A 26 27.90 5.17 2.05
CA TRP A 26 28.67 4.81 3.24
C TRP A 26 30.14 4.54 2.92
N PHE A 27 30.44 3.72 1.90
CA PHE A 27 31.80 3.41 1.47
C PHE A 27 32.58 4.68 1.05
N ASN A 28 31.95 5.58 0.31
CA ASN A 28 32.57 6.83 -0.12
C ASN A 28 32.94 7.75 1.04
N ASN A 29 32.17 7.70 2.13
CA ASN A 29 32.41 8.51 3.33
C ASN A 29 33.47 7.94 4.28
N ILE A 30 33.96 6.70 4.07
CA ILE A 30 35.02 6.11 4.87
C ILE A 30 36.31 6.92 4.67
N LYS A 31 36.84 7.42 5.79
CA LYS A 31 38.13 8.12 5.82
C LYS A 31 39.27 7.14 5.97
N ASN A 32 40.47 7.50 5.45
CA ASN A 32 41.69 6.71 5.58
C ASN A 32 41.50 5.23 5.19
N LYS A 33 40.89 5.00 4.03
CA LYS A 33 40.53 3.64 3.55
C LYS A 33 41.71 2.66 3.61
N LYS A 34 42.91 3.09 3.26
CA LYS A 34 44.13 2.24 3.24
C LYS A 34 44.54 1.72 4.61
N GLU A 35 44.14 2.40 5.67
CA GLU A 35 44.44 2.00 7.07
C GLU A 35 43.35 1.10 7.65
N LYS A 36 42.28 0.83 6.87
CA LYS A 36 41.14 0.02 7.29
C LYS A 36 41.07 -1.32 6.56
N ALA A 37 40.38 -2.27 7.17
CA ALA A 37 40.03 -3.55 6.60
C ALA A 37 38.53 -3.81 6.79
N PHE A 38 37.94 -4.61 5.93
CA PHE A 38 36.56 -5.05 6.09
C PHE A 38 36.44 -6.24 7.03
N ILE A 39 35.31 -6.31 7.71
CA ILE A 39 34.70 -7.52 8.27
C ILE A 39 33.35 -7.68 7.59
N LYS A 40 33.19 -8.75 6.82
CA LYS A 40 31.93 -9.18 6.23
C LYS A 40 31.37 -10.34 7.05
N PHE A 41 30.09 -10.32 7.37
CA PHE A 41 29.43 -11.41 8.06
C PHE A 41 28.03 -11.66 7.46
N ASP A 42 27.66 -12.94 7.40
CA ASP A 42 26.39 -13.43 6.86
C ASP A 42 25.70 -14.30 7.91
N LEU A 43 24.38 -14.10 8.08
CA LEU A 43 23.59 -14.90 9.03
C LEU A 43 23.02 -16.14 8.35
N ASP A 44 23.43 -17.31 8.83
CA ASP A 44 22.93 -18.58 8.34
C ASP A 44 21.41 -18.71 8.55
N SER A 45 20.68 -18.92 7.46
CA SER A 45 19.22 -19.17 7.51
C SER A 45 18.47 -18.16 8.39
N TYR A 46 18.74 -16.87 8.25
CA TYR A 46 18.29 -15.79 9.14
C TYR A 46 16.81 -15.85 9.50
N TYR A 47 15.91 -15.84 8.50
CA TYR A 47 14.46 -15.82 8.70
C TYR A 47 13.96 -16.96 9.61
N PRO A 48 14.25 -18.24 9.31
CA PRO A 48 13.79 -19.35 10.14
C PRO A 48 14.53 -19.47 11.48
N SER A 49 15.67 -18.80 11.66
CA SER A 49 16.46 -18.83 12.90
C SER A 49 16.00 -17.79 13.93
N ILE A 50 15.15 -16.83 13.54
CA ILE A 50 14.60 -15.87 14.48
C ILE A 50 13.61 -16.58 15.41
N THR A 51 13.97 -16.68 16.69
CA THR A 51 13.10 -17.27 17.71
C THR A 51 12.03 -16.28 18.16
N LYS A 52 11.02 -16.80 18.86
CA LYS A 52 9.96 -16.00 19.45
C LYS A 52 10.53 -14.98 20.43
N GLU A 53 11.45 -15.41 21.28
CA GLU A 53 12.10 -14.63 22.32
C GLU A 53 12.91 -13.48 21.70
N LEU A 54 13.72 -13.77 20.68
CA LEU A 54 14.49 -12.75 19.97
C LEU A 54 13.58 -11.69 19.33
N PHE A 55 12.44 -12.12 18.76
CA PHE A 55 11.48 -11.19 18.16
C PHE A 55 10.75 -10.35 19.21
N GLU A 56 10.44 -10.94 20.39
CA GLU A 56 9.86 -10.20 21.52
C GLU A 56 10.85 -9.15 22.06
N GLU A 57 12.13 -9.51 22.24
CA GLU A 57 13.18 -8.54 22.63
C GLU A 57 13.33 -7.41 21.60
N ALA A 58 13.24 -7.70 20.30
CA ALA A 58 13.29 -6.68 19.26
C ALA A 58 12.06 -5.74 19.29
N ILE A 59 10.86 -6.23 19.64
CA ILE A 59 9.68 -5.40 19.83
C ILE A 59 9.83 -4.52 21.07
N GLU A 60 10.33 -5.05 22.19
CA GLU A 60 10.59 -4.30 23.42
C GLU A 60 11.63 -3.21 23.19
N PHE A 61 12.71 -3.52 22.51
CA PHE A 61 13.69 -2.53 22.08
C PHE A 61 13.04 -1.39 21.25
N ALA A 62 12.10 -1.71 20.35
CA ALA A 62 11.41 -0.70 19.56
C ALA A 62 10.48 0.19 20.40
N GLN A 63 10.01 -0.29 21.56
CA GLN A 63 9.16 0.48 22.47
C GLN A 63 9.92 1.67 23.10
N ASP A 64 11.25 1.59 23.21
CA ASP A 64 12.08 2.71 23.68
C ASP A 64 12.03 3.90 22.72
N TYR A 65 11.66 3.69 21.46
CA TYR A 65 11.69 4.69 20.40
C TYR A 65 10.30 5.11 19.91
N THR A 66 9.29 4.26 20.08
CA THR A 66 7.91 4.54 19.68
C THR A 66 6.90 3.80 20.52
N ALA A 67 5.75 4.41 20.78
CA ALA A 67 4.68 3.74 21.50
C ALA A 67 4.15 2.55 20.67
N ILE A 68 4.19 1.35 21.26
CA ILE A 68 3.58 0.12 20.73
C ILE A 68 2.59 -0.35 21.80
N THR A 69 1.31 -0.41 21.44
CA THR A 69 0.27 -0.86 22.37
C THR A 69 0.33 -2.37 22.59
N ALA A 70 -0.27 -2.86 23.67
CA ALA A 70 -0.36 -4.29 23.95
C ALA A 70 -1.07 -5.05 22.82
N ASP A 71 -2.14 -4.45 22.23
CA ASP A 71 -2.84 -5.02 21.09
C ASP A 71 -1.96 -5.10 19.85
N GLU A 72 -1.17 -4.07 19.56
CA GLU A 72 -0.22 -4.07 18.43
C GLU A 72 0.85 -5.14 18.64
N LYS A 73 1.44 -5.28 19.85
CA LYS A 73 2.39 -6.35 20.18
C LYS A 73 1.73 -7.71 19.99
N HIS A 74 0.51 -7.89 20.49
CA HIS A 74 -0.23 -9.15 20.34
C HIS A 74 -0.50 -9.51 18.87
N ILE A 75 -0.88 -8.54 18.04
CA ILE A 75 -1.08 -8.73 16.60
C ILE A 75 0.23 -9.11 15.91
N MET A 76 1.34 -8.43 16.23
CA MET A 76 2.66 -8.76 15.68
C MET A 76 3.08 -10.19 16.01
N MET A 77 2.87 -10.64 17.24
CA MET A 77 3.20 -12.00 17.67
C MET A 77 2.27 -13.04 17.05
N ASN A 78 0.96 -12.79 17.01
CA ASN A 78 0.01 -13.73 16.42
C ASN A 78 0.17 -13.88 14.90
N SER A 79 0.63 -12.85 14.20
CA SER A 79 0.90 -12.92 12.76
C SER A 79 2.11 -13.81 12.42
N ARG A 80 2.87 -14.26 13.42
CA ARG A 80 3.98 -15.23 13.30
C ARG A 80 3.54 -16.67 13.48
N LYS A 81 2.27 -16.94 13.75
CA LYS A 81 1.75 -18.30 13.81
C LYS A 81 1.54 -18.84 12.41
N ASN A 82 2.37 -19.78 12.00
CA ASN A 82 2.36 -20.39 10.69
C ASN A 82 2.00 -21.88 10.79
N PHE A 83 0.93 -22.24 10.09
CA PHE A 83 0.50 -23.62 9.96
C PHE A 83 -0.26 -23.82 8.64
N ILE A 84 -0.29 -25.05 8.16
CA ILE A 84 -1.06 -25.43 6.97
C ILE A 84 -2.23 -26.28 7.44
N CYS A 85 -3.44 -25.97 6.97
CA CYS A 85 -4.63 -26.76 7.26
C CYS A 85 -5.25 -27.31 5.97
N LYS A 86 -5.70 -28.59 6.04
CA LYS A 86 -6.54 -29.20 5.00
C LYS A 86 -7.63 -30.01 5.71
N GLY A 87 -8.86 -29.50 5.69
CA GLY A 87 -9.95 -30.07 6.49
C GLY A 87 -9.67 -29.96 7.99
N ILE A 88 -9.60 -31.07 8.68
CA ILE A 88 -9.28 -31.15 10.12
C ILE A 88 -7.79 -31.27 10.40
N ASP A 89 -6.98 -31.57 9.38
CA ASP A 89 -5.55 -31.78 9.55
C ASP A 89 -4.83 -30.45 9.64
N LYS A 90 -3.88 -30.36 10.58
CA LYS A 90 -3.02 -29.20 10.80
C LYS A 90 -1.55 -29.65 10.78
N TRP A 91 -0.75 -29.03 9.93
CA TRP A 91 0.69 -29.24 9.87
C TRP A 91 1.41 -27.99 10.39
N ILE A 92 2.37 -28.22 11.27
CA ILE A 92 3.25 -27.18 11.84
C ILE A 92 4.71 -27.53 11.53
N LYS A 93 5.62 -26.59 11.79
CA LYS A 93 7.07 -26.78 11.63
C LYS A 93 7.56 -27.98 12.46
N LYS A 94 8.66 -28.62 12.05
CA LYS A 94 9.20 -29.84 12.66
C LYS A 94 9.41 -29.80 14.19
N GLU A 95 9.67 -28.64 14.76
CA GLU A 95 9.98 -28.45 16.18
C GLU A 95 8.74 -28.18 17.05
N ASN A 96 7.55 -28.53 16.59
CA ASN A 96 6.28 -28.22 17.24
C ASN A 96 6.07 -26.73 17.57
N SER A 97 6.84 -25.84 16.93
CA SER A 97 6.70 -24.41 17.07
C SER A 97 5.73 -23.86 16.02
N GLU A 98 4.70 -23.16 16.47
CA GLU A 98 3.82 -22.38 15.58
C GLU A 98 4.46 -21.05 15.16
N PHE A 99 5.49 -20.60 15.87
CA PHE A 99 6.17 -19.34 15.58
C PHE A 99 7.15 -19.51 14.41
N ASP A 100 7.03 -18.64 13.42
CA ASP A 100 7.95 -18.60 12.29
C ASP A 100 7.86 -17.25 11.57
N ILE A 101 9.02 -16.75 11.10
CA ILE A 101 9.09 -15.61 10.19
C ILE A 101 9.35 -16.15 8.80
N THR A 102 8.24 -16.38 8.06
CA THR A 102 8.31 -17.02 6.74
C THR A 102 8.59 -16.00 5.65
N MET A 103 9.51 -16.33 4.73
CA MET A 103 9.67 -15.58 3.48
C MET A 103 8.35 -15.58 2.71
N GLY A 104 7.88 -14.38 2.33
CA GLY A 104 6.61 -14.22 1.61
C GLY A 104 5.40 -13.87 2.48
N ASN A 105 5.52 -13.86 3.79
CA ASN A 105 4.53 -13.19 4.64
C ASN A 105 4.47 -11.70 4.34
N ASN A 106 3.29 -11.09 4.51
CA ASN A 106 3.06 -9.68 4.17
C ASN A 106 3.96 -8.70 4.93
N ASP A 107 4.45 -9.07 6.10
CA ASP A 107 5.28 -8.27 7.00
C ASP A 107 6.53 -9.02 7.50
N GLY A 108 6.89 -10.12 6.82
CA GLY A 108 8.09 -10.91 7.17
C GLY A 108 9.39 -10.12 7.02
N ALA A 109 9.49 -9.31 5.97
CA ALA A 109 10.66 -8.47 5.74
C ALA A 109 10.81 -7.39 6.82
N GLU A 110 9.71 -6.73 7.20
CA GLU A 110 9.68 -5.72 8.25
C GLU A 110 9.99 -6.30 9.63
N ALA A 111 9.62 -7.57 9.88
CA ALA A 111 9.98 -8.29 11.10
C ALA A 111 11.49 -8.57 11.16
N CYS A 112 12.07 -9.04 10.07
CA CYS A 112 13.52 -9.23 9.98
C CYS A 112 14.29 -7.91 10.09
N GLU A 113 13.78 -6.83 9.48
CA GLU A 113 14.36 -5.49 9.62
C GLU A 113 14.37 -5.02 11.07
N LEU A 114 13.31 -5.30 11.86
CA LEU A 114 13.26 -4.96 13.27
C LEU A 114 14.32 -5.69 14.09
N VAL A 115 14.42 -7.02 13.88
CA VAL A 115 15.46 -7.83 14.52
C VAL A 115 16.86 -7.37 14.09
N GLY A 116 17.05 -7.04 12.80
CA GLY A 116 18.31 -6.50 12.28
C GLY A 116 18.70 -5.18 12.95
N LEU A 117 17.76 -4.26 13.19
CA LEU A 117 18.00 -3.02 13.93
C LEU A 117 18.40 -3.28 15.39
N PHE A 118 17.72 -4.22 16.04
CA PHE A 118 18.07 -4.65 17.39
C PHE A 118 19.48 -5.21 17.45
N LEU A 119 19.85 -6.12 16.53
CA LEU A 119 21.20 -6.69 16.43
C LEU A 119 22.26 -5.61 16.14
N LEU A 120 21.99 -4.70 15.19
CA LEU A 120 22.88 -3.56 14.92
C LEU A 120 23.11 -2.69 16.14
N SER A 121 22.09 -2.47 16.96
CA SER A 121 22.23 -1.71 18.23
C SER A 121 23.19 -2.41 19.21
N LYS A 122 23.24 -3.74 19.19
CA LYS A 122 24.17 -4.53 20.01
C LYS A 122 25.58 -4.56 19.40
N ILE A 123 25.69 -4.65 18.08
CA ILE A 123 26.97 -4.58 17.36
C ILE A 123 27.64 -3.21 17.57
N ALA A 124 26.86 -2.14 17.68
CA ALA A 124 27.34 -0.79 17.98
C ALA A 124 28.12 -0.67 19.30
N SER A 125 28.04 -1.66 20.21
CA SER A 125 28.88 -1.75 21.39
C SER A 125 30.26 -2.40 21.13
N ILE A 126 30.46 -3.01 19.95
CA ILE A 126 31.68 -3.71 19.54
C ILE A 126 32.43 -2.91 18.48
N ILE A 127 31.69 -2.36 17.51
CA ILE A 127 32.17 -1.56 16.37
C ILE A 127 31.39 -0.26 16.35
N GLU A 128 32.04 0.85 16.06
CA GLU A 128 31.36 2.14 15.96
C GLU A 128 30.19 2.10 14.96
N LYS A 129 29.08 2.69 15.32
CA LYS A 129 27.82 2.59 14.54
C LYS A 129 27.93 3.16 13.11
N GLU A 130 28.85 4.09 12.91
CA GLU A 130 29.17 4.66 11.60
C GLU A 130 29.97 3.73 10.72
N ASP A 131 30.78 2.84 11.34
CA ASP A 131 31.69 1.90 10.67
C ASP A 131 31.05 0.52 10.40
N VAL A 132 29.79 0.29 10.78
CA VAL A 132 29.08 -0.98 10.53
C VAL A 132 27.67 -0.75 9.98
N GLY A 133 27.22 -1.68 9.13
CA GLY A 133 25.85 -1.69 8.66
C GLY A 133 25.39 -3.10 8.27
N MET A 134 24.08 -3.24 8.07
CA MET A 134 23.45 -4.50 7.63
C MET A 134 22.43 -4.25 6.54
N TYR A 135 22.34 -5.21 5.62
CA TYR A 135 21.26 -5.35 4.65
C TYR A 135 20.60 -6.71 4.88
N ARG A 136 19.51 -6.73 5.65
CA ARG A 136 18.82 -7.96 6.09
C ARG A 136 19.76 -8.91 6.87
N ASP A 137 20.22 -9.99 6.23
CA ASP A 137 21.12 -11.03 6.73
C ASP A 137 22.61 -10.70 6.52
N ASP A 138 22.93 -9.92 5.50
CA ASP A 138 24.30 -9.54 5.17
C ASP A 138 24.76 -8.34 6.02
N GLY A 139 25.90 -8.49 6.69
CA GLY A 139 26.55 -7.41 7.44
C GLY A 139 27.93 -7.06 6.91
N LEU A 140 28.26 -5.78 6.98
CA LEU A 140 29.57 -5.27 6.59
C LEU A 140 30.05 -4.20 7.55
N ALA A 141 31.29 -4.29 7.95
CA ALA A 141 31.94 -3.30 8.80
C ALA A 141 33.34 -2.94 8.30
N VAL A 142 33.85 -1.79 8.71
CA VAL A 142 35.25 -1.39 8.54
C VAL A 142 35.92 -1.24 9.91
N ILE A 143 37.13 -1.74 10.03
CA ILE A 143 37.93 -1.72 11.25
C ILE A 143 39.36 -1.27 10.93
N PRO A 144 40.18 -0.85 11.91
CA PRO A 144 41.61 -0.67 11.68
C PRO A 144 42.24 -1.92 11.09
N ARG A 145 43.13 -1.75 10.11
CA ARG A 145 43.85 -2.84 9.42
C ARG A 145 44.86 -3.48 10.37
N ASN A 146 44.36 -4.32 11.28
CA ASN A 146 45.14 -4.97 12.31
C ASN A 146 44.58 -6.36 12.60
N GLY A 147 45.34 -7.43 12.28
CA GLY A 147 44.90 -8.82 12.43
C GLY A 147 44.42 -9.19 13.85
N PRO A 148 45.19 -8.90 14.92
CA PRO A 148 44.77 -9.12 16.30
C PRO A 148 43.44 -8.42 16.65
N ILE A 149 43.23 -7.18 16.20
CA ILE A 149 41.96 -6.45 16.42
C ILE A 149 40.83 -7.13 15.66
N ALA A 150 41.06 -7.48 14.40
CA ALA A 150 40.08 -8.19 13.57
C ALA A 150 39.63 -9.49 14.21
N SER A 151 40.57 -10.35 14.65
CA SER A 151 40.28 -11.62 15.33
C SER A 151 39.56 -11.44 16.68
N LYS A 152 39.82 -10.35 17.39
CA LYS A 152 39.10 -10.04 18.63
C LYS A 152 37.64 -9.66 18.32
N ILE A 153 37.41 -8.81 17.34
CA ILE A 153 36.08 -8.38 16.93
C ILE A 153 35.26 -9.56 16.39
N GLU A 154 35.86 -10.39 15.55
CA GLU A 154 35.25 -11.62 15.03
C GLU A 154 34.74 -12.52 16.17
N LYS A 155 35.60 -12.80 17.18
CA LYS A 155 35.18 -13.56 18.37
C LYS A 155 34.05 -12.91 19.15
N GLN A 156 34.04 -11.58 19.24
CA GLN A 156 32.97 -10.85 19.91
C GLN A 156 31.65 -10.91 19.12
N LEU A 157 31.70 -10.83 17.79
CA LEU A 157 30.54 -11.01 16.93
C LEU A 157 29.97 -12.43 17.07
N HIS A 158 30.79 -13.46 16.96
CA HIS A 158 30.36 -14.85 17.19
C HIS A 158 29.69 -15.03 18.55
N LYS A 159 30.29 -14.48 19.61
CA LYS A 159 29.71 -14.54 20.97
C LYS A 159 28.37 -13.82 21.06
N LEU A 160 28.24 -12.64 20.41
CA LEU A 160 27.02 -11.87 20.38
C LEU A 160 25.89 -12.64 19.70
N PHE A 161 26.11 -13.11 18.47
CA PHE A 161 25.09 -13.84 17.71
C PHE A 161 24.72 -15.19 18.34
N LYS A 162 25.70 -15.92 18.90
CA LYS A 162 25.45 -17.15 19.65
C LYS A 162 24.52 -16.91 20.86
N LYS A 163 24.61 -15.77 21.54
CA LYS A 163 23.70 -15.40 22.63
C LYS A 163 22.24 -15.41 22.19
N TYR A 164 21.97 -15.08 20.93
CA TYR A 164 20.63 -15.05 20.33
C TYR A 164 20.30 -16.30 19.51
N ASN A 165 21.06 -17.38 19.69
CA ASN A 165 20.93 -18.65 18.93
C ASN A 165 21.03 -18.45 17.40
N LEU A 166 21.79 -17.45 16.96
CA LEU A 166 22.07 -17.20 15.55
C LEU A 166 23.48 -17.68 15.21
N SER A 167 23.63 -18.29 14.03
CA SER A 167 24.93 -18.68 13.45
C SER A 167 25.33 -17.63 12.41
N ILE A 168 26.62 -17.28 12.38
CA ILE A 168 27.20 -16.37 11.41
C ILE A 168 28.46 -16.95 10.79
N GLN A 169 28.66 -16.62 9.51
CA GLN A 169 29.94 -16.80 8.82
C GLN A 169 30.63 -15.44 8.77
N VAL A 170 31.92 -15.39 9.08
CA VAL A 170 32.65 -14.11 9.14
C VAL A 170 33.92 -14.21 8.30
N GLU A 171 34.10 -13.24 7.43
CA GLU A 171 35.35 -12.97 6.72
C GLU A 171 35.95 -11.69 7.31
N SER A 172 37.15 -11.77 7.86
CA SER A 172 37.76 -10.63 8.56
C SER A 172 39.12 -10.25 7.99
N ASN A 173 39.50 -8.99 8.21
CA ASN A 173 40.79 -8.40 7.80
C ASN A 173 41.04 -8.46 6.28
N ILE A 174 39.99 -8.25 5.45
CA ILE A 174 40.06 -8.21 4.00
C ILE A 174 40.03 -6.75 3.51
N THR A 175 40.75 -6.46 2.44
CA THR A 175 40.79 -5.10 1.85
C THR A 175 39.85 -4.92 0.68
N THR A 176 39.50 -6.03 0.03
CA THR A 176 38.55 -6.06 -1.08
C THR A 176 37.42 -7.02 -0.74
N THR A 177 36.18 -6.62 -0.93
CA THR A 177 35.00 -7.46 -0.66
C THR A 177 33.90 -7.20 -1.66
N ASP A 178 33.14 -8.25 -1.96
CA ASP A 178 31.83 -8.13 -2.59
C ASP A 178 30.74 -7.91 -1.54
N PHE A 179 29.83 -7.00 -1.79
CA PHE A 179 28.66 -6.82 -0.96
C PHE A 179 27.46 -6.40 -1.82
N LEU A 180 26.38 -7.14 -1.76
CA LEU A 180 25.23 -7.02 -2.66
C LEU A 180 25.64 -7.18 -4.12
N ASP A 181 25.58 -6.12 -4.92
CA ASP A 181 25.92 -6.12 -6.34
C ASP A 181 27.15 -5.25 -6.67
N VAL A 182 28.00 -4.99 -5.67
CA VAL A 182 29.20 -4.17 -5.82
C VAL A 182 30.43 -4.81 -5.16
N ILE A 183 31.58 -4.75 -5.84
CA ILE A 183 32.90 -5.00 -5.25
C ILE A 183 33.45 -3.66 -4.80
N MET A 184 33.98 -3.63 -3.57
CA MET A 184 34.59 -2.45 -2.96
C MET A 184 36.03 -2.77 -2.58
N ASP A 185 36.94 -1.87 -2.87
CA ASP A 185 38.38 -1.98 -2.59
C ASP A 185 38.86 -0.79 -1.75
N LEU A 186 39.35 -1.06 -0.55
CA LEU A 186 39.87 -0.03 0.36
C LEU A 186 41.25 0.48 -0.04
N ASP A 187 42.08 -0.34 -0.71
CA ASP A 187 43.42 0.06 -1.11
C ASP A 187 43.40 1.09 -2.25
N THR A 188 42.54 0.87 -3.24
CA THR A 188 42.32 1.80 -4.37
C THR A 188 41.24 2.84 -4.11
N GLY A 189 40.32 2.56 -3.19
CA GLY A 189 39.13 3.37 -2.96
C GLY A 189 38.08 3.24 -4.05
N THR A 190 38.17 2.23 -4.93
CA THR A 190 37.30 2.05 -6.08
C THR A 190 36.16 1.07 -5.83
N THR A 191 35.13 1.19 -6.62
CA THR A 191 33.99 0.26 -6.66
C THR A 191 33.72 -0.20 -8.07
N LYS A 192 33.33 -1.46 -8.25
CA LYS A 192 32.93 -2.02 -9.54
C LYS A 192 31.74 -2.98 -9.38
N PRO A 193 30.95 -3.18 -10.43
CA PRO A 193 29.82 -4.12 -10.38
C PRO A 193 30.28 -5.53 -10.01
N TYR A 194 29.55 -6.16 -9.06
CA TYR A 194 29.72 -7.56 -8.69
C TYR A 194 28.68 -8.44 -9.37
N ARG A 195 29.09 -9.61 -9.72
CA ARG A 195 28.27 -10.68 -10.25
C ARG A 195 28.83 -12.03 -9.86
N LYS A 196 27.99 -12.95 -9.46
CA LYS A 196 28.39 -14.35 -9.19
C LYS A 196 28.90 -14.99 -10.49
N GLU A 197 29.92 -15.81 -10.41
CA GLU A 197 30.63 -16.36 -11.58
C GLU A 197 29.72 -17.05 -12.60
N ASN A 198 28.71 -17.77 -12.16
CA ASN A 198 27.77 -18.53 -13.01
C ASN A 198 26.44 -17.80 -13.30
N ASP A 199 26.33 -16.54 -12.91
CA ASP A 199 25.11 -15.76 -13.13
C ASP A 199 25.20 -14.95 -14.43
N THR A 200 24.50 -15.40 -15.48
CA THR A 200 24.38 -14.66 -16.73
C THR A 200 23.17 -13.76 -16.69
N PRO A 201 23.32 -12.45 -16.90
CA PRO A 201 22.18 -11.54 -16.94
C PRO A 201 21.21 -11.96 -18.05
N MET A 202 19.93 -12.05 -17.72
CA MET A 202 18.88 -12.31 -18.69
C MET A 202 17.93 -11.12 -18.76
N TYR A 203 17.65 -10.68 -19.98
CA TYR A 203 16.80 -9.53 -20.21
C TYR A 203 15.55 -9.88 -21.02
N ILE A 204 14.53 -9.04 -20.88
CA ILE A 204 13.31 -9.16 -21.67
C ILE A 204 13.68 -8.95 -23.14
N ASN A 205 13.34 -9.91 -24.01
CA ASN A 205 13.58 -9.80 -25.45
C ASN A 205 12.85 -8.57 -26.04
N VAL A 206 13.48 -7.87 -26.96
CA VAL A 206 12.94 -6.67 -27.62
C VAL A 206 11.60 -6.96 -28.32
N GLU A 207 11.42 -8.18 -28.85
CA GLU A 207 10.20 -8.65 -29.52
C GLU A 207 9.10 -9.11 -28.57
N SER A 208 9.36 -9.11 -27.27
CA SER A 208 8.38 -9.54 -26.28
C SER A 208 7.16 -8.62 -26.24
N ASN A 209 6.01 -9.18 -25.83
CA ASN A 209 4.75 -8.43 -25.73
C ASN A 209 4.72 -7.50 -24.49
N HIS A 210 5.65 -6.54 -24.45
CA HIS A 210 5.75 -5.52 -23.41
C HIS A 210 5.54 -4.11 -23.98
N PRO A 211 5.05 -3.16 -23.16
CA PRO A 211 4.94 -1.78 -23.60
C PRO A 211 6.28 -1.23 -24.12
N PRO A 212 6.29 -0.51 -25.24
CA PRO A 212 7.54 0.02 -25.83
C PRO A 212 8.37 0.88 -24.90
N ALA A 213 7.73 1.54 -23.92
CA ALA A 213 8.43 2.29 -22.89
C ALA A 213 9.31 1.39 -22.01
N THR A 214 8.89 0.16 -21.74
CA THR A 214 9.65 -0.80 -20.93
C THR A 214 10.88 -1.29 -21.69
N THR A 215 10.72 -1.75 -22.93
CA THR A 215 11.82 -2.26 -23.74
C THR A 215 12.84 -1.15 -24.05
N LYS A 216 12.38 0.03 -24.50
CA LYS A 216 13.27 1.17 -24.83
C LYS A 216 14.05 1.75 -23.64
N GLN A 217 13.56 1.57 -22.42
CA GLN A 217 14.26 2.06 -21.22
C GLN A 217 15.30 1.07 -20.69
N LEU A 218 15.21 -0.20 -21.07
CA LEU A 218 16.04 -1.26 -20.49
C LEU A 218 17.56 -1.01 -20.65
N PRO A 219 18.11 -0.71 -21.85
CA PRO A 219 19.55 -0.42 -21.99
C PRO A 219 20.00 0.77 -21.15
N LYS A 220 19.20 1.84 -21.11
CA LYS A 220 19.49 3.03 -20.29
C LYS A 220 19.48 2.75 -18.79
N MET A 221 18.56 1.90 -18.32
CA MET A 221 18.51 1.48 -16.92
C MET A 221 19.76 0.68 -16.53
N ILE A 222 20.20 -0.22 -17.40
CA ILE A 222 21.41 -1.02 -17.20
C ILE A 222 22.65 -0.10 -17.19
N ALA A 223 22.81 0.77 -18.19
CA ALA A 223 23.91 1.73 -18.23
C ALA A 223 23.94 2.62 -16.97
N SER A 224 22.80 3.12 -16.54
CA SER A 224 22.69 3.93 -15.31
C SER A 224 23.07 3.15 -14.05
N ARG A 225 22.68 1.87 -13.96
CA ARG A 225 23.04 1.01 -12.83
C ARG A 225 24.54 0.74 -12.80
N LEU A 226 25.10 0.31 -13.92
CA LEU A 226 26.54 0.05 -14.03
C LEU A 226 27.37 1.32 -13.73
N THR A 227 26.97 2.48 -14.28
CA THR A 227 27.61 3.76 -13.95
C THR A 227 27.63 4.05 -12.46
N LYS A 228 26.53 3.79 -11.75
CA LYS A 228 26.44 4.03 -10.31
C LYS A 228 27.32 3.09 -9.47
N LEU A 229 27.51 1.86 -9.94
CA LEU A 229 28.32 0.84 -9.26
C LEU A 229 29.82 0.98 -9.55
N SER A 230 30.20 1.71 -10.60
CA SER A 230 31.58 1.91 -11.03
C SER A 230 32.10 3.26 -10.58
N THR A 231 33.27 3.30 -9.96
CA THR A 231 33.90 4.56 -9.55
C THR A 231 34.30 5.42 -10.75
N SER A 232 34.79 4.78 -11.80
CA SER A 232 35.22 5.47 -13.04
C SER A 232 34.73 4.74 -14.29
N GLN A 233 35.05 5.36 -15.44
CA GLN A 233 34.75 4.76 -16.74
C GLN A 233 35.51 3.45 -16.97
N ASN A 234 36.67 3.26 -16.36
CA ASN A 234 37.46 2.03 -16.52
C ASN A 234 36.74 0.84 -15.92
N GLU A 235 36.28 0.91 -14.66
CA GLU A 235 35.52 -0.15 -14.01
C GLU A 235 34.18 -0.41 -14.72
N PHE A 236 33.57 0.64 -15.29
CA PHE A 236 32.40 0.48 -16.14
C PHE A 236 32.70 -0.29 -17.41
N ASN A 237 33.80 0.05 -18.10
CA ASN A 237 34.19 -0.60 -19.34
C ASN A 237 34.60 -2.07 -19.12
N ASP A 238 35.20 -2.39 -17.98
CA ASP A 238 35.56 -3.76 -17.63
C ASP A 238 34.31 -4.64 -17.38
N ALA A 239 33.28 -4.07 -16.78
CA ALA A 239 32.02 -4.80 -16.51
C ALA A 239 31.09 -4.88 -17.73
N LYS A 240 31.11 -3.88 -18.61
CA LYS A 240 30.19 -3.66 -19.73
C LYS A 240 30.00 -4.86 -20.68
N PRO A 241 31.05 -5.60 -21.13
CA PRO A 241 30.92 -6.60 -22.20
C PRO A 241 29.88 -7.70 -21.93
N ILE A 242 29.78 -8.15 -20.68
CA ILE A 242 28.85 -9.22 -20.29
C ILE A 242 27.39 -8.75 -20.42
N TYR A 243 27.13 -7.51 -20.03
CA TYR A 243 25.79 -6.92 -20.08
C TYR A 243 25.38 -6.58 -21.51
N GLU A 244 26.33 -6.13 -22.35
CA GLU A 244 26.09 -5.90 -23.78
C GLU A 244 25.81 -7.21 -24.53
N LYS A 245 26.57 -8.28 -24.21
CA LYS A 245 26.29 -9.59 -24.75
C LYS A 245 24.88 -10.04 -24.41
N ALA A 246 24.48 -9.93 -23.14
CA ALA A 246 23.14 -10.31 -22.70
C ALA A 246 22.02 -9.44 -23.31
N LEU A 247 22.28 -8.16 -23.57
CA LEU A 247 21.38 -7.29 -24.30
C LEU A 247 21.26 -7.71 -25.77
N LYS A 248 22.38 -8.00 -26.42
CA LYS A 248 22.42 -8.46 -27.81
C LYS A 248 21.68 -9.78 -27.97
N ASP A 249 21.87 -10.73 -27.05
CA ASP A 249 21.16 -12.00 -27.02
C ASP A 249 19.63 -11.80 -26.84
N ALA A 250 19.23 -10.69 -26.20
CA ALA A 250 17.83 -10.27 -26.06
C ALA A 250 17.32 -9.39 -27.23
N GLY A 251 18.13 -9.17 -28.29
CA GLY A 251 17.76 -8.44 -29.52
C GLY A 251 17.95 -6.92 -29.45
N TYR A 252 18.74 -6.39 -28.50
CA TYR A 252 19.08 -4.97 -28.44
C TYR A 252 20.44 -4.71 -29.07
N ASP A 253 20.52 -3.73 -29.95
CA ASP A 253 21.77 -3.31 -30.60
C ASP A 253 22.40 -2.05 -29.98
N GLU A 254 21.84 -1.60 -28.85
CA GLU A 254 22.29 -0.37 -28.18
C GLU A 254 23.57 -0.60 -27.37
N GLU A 255 24.60 0.20 -27.61
CA GLU A 255 25.82 0.23 -26.82
C GLU A 255 25.58 0.92 -25.47
N LEU A 256 26.10 0.31 -24.38
CA LEU A 256 26.05 0.90 -23.06
C LEU A 256 27.10 2.02 -22.92
N LYS A 257 26.67 3.18 -22.45
CA LYS A 257 27.55 4.36 -22.27
C LYS A 257 27.60 4.75 -20.80
N PHE A 258 28.82 5.04 -20.35
CA PHE A 258 29.03 5.65 -19.03
C PHE A 258 28.36 7.01 -18.95
N MET A 259 27.50 7.23 -17.97
CA MET A 259 26.66 8.43 -17.90
C MET A 259 27.29 9.56 -17.06
N GLY A 260 28.48 9.30 -16.47
CA GLY A 260 29.12 10.22 -15.52
C GLY A 260 28.34 10.26 -14.19
N HIS A 261 29.03 10.58 -13.12
CA HIS A 261 28.38 10.85 -11.83
C HIS A 261 27.87 12.30 -11.86
N SER A 262 26.67 12.52 -12.39
CA SER A 262 26.02 13.81 -12.19
C SER A 262 25.75 13.94 -10.68
N GLU A 263 26.31 14.96 -10.04
CA GLU A 263 25.87 15.37 -8.73
C GLU A 263 24.34 15.45 -8.77
N SER A 264 23.69 14.58 -8.04
CA SER A 264 22.25 14.62 -7.93
C SER A 264 21.91 15.96 -7.25
N LYS A 265 21.62 16.97 -8.05
CA LYS A 265 20.93 18.14 -7.54
C LYS A 265 19.70 17.58 -6.86
N ASN A 266 19.68 17.63 -5.54
CA ASN A 266 18.54 17.35 -4.70
C ASN A 266 17.43 18.37 -5.06
N GLU A 267 16.91 18.28 -6.28
CA GLU A 267 15.64 18.87 -6.59
C GLU A 267 14.63 18.18 -5.67
N LYS A 268 14.33 18.85 -4.56
CA LYS A 268 13.14 18.53 -3.75
C LYS A 268 11.96 18.53 -4.71
N LYS A 269 11.73 17.40 -5.37
CA LYS A 269 10.54 17.19 -6.20
C LYS A 269 9.38 17.44 -5.26
N ARG A 270 8.77 18.62 -5.37
CA ARG A 270 7.51 18.92 -4.70
C ARG A 270 6.52 17.85 -5.11
N SER A 271 6.47 16.77 -4.35
CA SER A 271 5.50 15.70 -4.53
C SER A 271 4.13 16.28 -4.19
N ARG A 272 3.47 16.86 -5.19
CA ARG A 272 2.04 17.11 -5.08
C ARG A 272 1.40 15.73 -4.95
N LYS A 273 0.93 15.38 -3.77
CA LYS A 273 0.11 14.18 -3.55
C LYS A 273 -1.16 14.32 -4.39
N ARG A 274 -1.09 13.87 -5.65
CA ARG A 274 -2.26 13.77 -6.52
C ARG A 274 -2.90 12.41 -6.26
N ASN A 275 -4.17 12.38 -5.99
CA ASN A 275 -4.93 11.14 -5.97
C ASN A 275 -5.06 10.63 -7.41
N ILE A 276 -4.11 9.81 -7.84
CA ILE A 276 -4.10 9.23 -9.18
C ILE A 276 -4.81 7.88 -9.14
N THR A 277 -5.81 7.72 -10.00
CA THR A 277 -6.45 6.44 -10.26
C THR A 277 -5.83 5.82 -11.51
N TRP A 278 -5.30 4.62 -11.37
CA TRP A 278 -4.66 3.90 -12.46
C TRP A 278 -5.65 2.96 -13.15
N TYR A 279 -5.74 3.07 -14.46
CA TYR A 279 -6.37 2.07 -15.31
C TYR A 279 -5.27 1.22 -15.94
N THR A 280 -5.31 -0.10 -15.72
CA THR A 280 -4.24 -1.05 -16.10
C THR A 280 -4.77 -2.11 -17.09
N PRO A 281 -4.98 -1.74 -18.36
CA PRO A 281 -5.34 -2.71 -19.38
C PRO A 281 -4.14 -3.59 -19.72
N PRO A 282 -4.37 -4.85 -20.18
CA PRO A 282 -3.30 -5.68 -20.70
C PRO A 282 -2.73 -5.04 -21.98
N TYR A 283 -1.40 -5.03 -22.09
CA TYR A 283 -0.73 -4.61 -23.31
C TYR A 283 -0.80 -5.72 -24.36
N ASN A 284 -1.06 -5.36 -25.62
CA ASN A 284 -0.92 -6.23 -26.76
C ASN A 284 -0.31 -5.46 -27.92
N LYS A 285 0.86 -5.89 -28.42
CA LYS A 285 1.59 -5.24 -29.52
C LYS A 285 0.82 -5.25 -30.85
N GLU A 286 -0.09 -6.19 -31.05
CA GLU A 286 -0.94 -6.27 -32.24
C GLU A 286 -2.03 -5.18 -32.28
N VAL A 287 -2.33 -4.57 -31.13
CA VAL A 287 -3.32 -3.49 -31.05
C VAL A 287 -2.66 -2.17 -31.42
N ARG A 288 -2.88 -1.73 -32.66
CA ARG A 288 -2.34 -0.47 -33.21
C ARG A 288 -3.02 0.78 -32.64
N THR A 289 -4.23 0.64 -32.11
CA THR A 289 -4.98 1.77 -31.52
C THR A 289 -4.28 2.30 -30.26
N ASN A 290 -4.13 3.61 -30.16
CA ASN A 290 -3.64 4.24 -28.95
C ASN A 290 -4.72 4.21 -27.87
N ILE A 291 -4.75 3.10 -27.11
CA ILE A 291 -5.74 2.84 -26.04
C ILE A 291 -5.77 4.01 -25.03
N THR A 292 -4.62 4.57 -24.68
CA THR A 292 -4.54 5.71 -23.74
C THR A 292 -5.33 6.91 -24.27
N LYS A 293 -5.10 7.27 -25.53
CA LYS A 293 -5.77 8.42 -26.15
C LYS A 293 -7.28 8.20 -26.26
N GLU A 294 -7.68 7.02 -26.72
CA GLU A 294 -9.11 6.71 -26.89
C GLU A 294 -9.84 6.59 -25.54
N PHE A 295 -9.21 5.96 -24.54
CA PHE A 295 -9.78 5.89 -23.20
C PHE A 295 -9.99 7.29 -22.60
N LEU A 296 -9.01 8.18 -22.71
CA LEU A 296 -9.13 9.54 -22.18
C LEU A 296 -10.21 10.35 -22.93
N LYS A 297 -10.40 10.14 -24.25
CA LYS A 297 -11.53 10.71 -25.00
C LYS A 297 -12.87 10.22 -24.46
N ILE A 298 -12.98 8.92 -24.16
CA ILE A 298 -14.19 8.34 -23.57
C ILE A 298 -14.46 8.97 -22.20
N VAL A 299 -13.42 9.10 -21.36
CA VAL A 299 -13.54 9.75 -20.05
C VAL A 299 -14.04 11.19 -20.18
N ASP A 300 -13.48 11.99 -21.09
CA ASP A 300 -13.91 13.37 -21.30
C ASP A 300 -15.35 13.45 -21.81
N ARG A 301 -15.78 12.51 -22.66
CA ARG A 301 -17.17 12.44 -23.16
C ARG A 301 -18.16 12.00 -22.08
N CYS A 302 -17.80 11.03 -21.24
CA CYS A 302 -18.68 10.50 -20.19
C CYS A 302 -18.77 11.40 -18.95
N PHE A 303 -17.70 12.12 -18.65
CA PHE A 303 -17.60 12.99 -17.48
C PHE A 303 -17.38 14.44 -17.93
N THR A 304 -18.46 15.06 -18.44
CA THR A 304 -18.48 16.46 -18.86
C THR A 304 -18.25 17.40 -17.67
N SER A 305 -18.06 18.71 -17.93
CA SER A 305 -17.87 19.73 -16.88
C SER A 305 -18.96 19.75 -15.83
N GLU A 306 -20.17 19.41 -16.21
CA GLU A 306 -21.37 19.38 -15.35
C GLU A 306 -21.47 18.11 -14.51
N ASN A 307 -20.78 17.05 -14.91
CA ASN A 307 -20.84 15.77 -14.20
C ASN A 307 -20.11 15.88 -12.84
N PRO A 308 -20.77 15.58 -11.71
CA PRO A 308 -20.18 15.67 -10.38
C PRO A 308 -18.94 14.80 -10.19
N LEU A 309 -18.77 13.75 -11.01
CA LEU A 309 -17.62 12.86 -10.98
C LEU A 309 -16.42 13.38 -11.79
N ARG A 310 -16.55 14.48 -12.54
CA ARG A 310 -15.46 15.08 -13.32
C ARG A 310 -14.22 15.41 -12.46
N LYS A 311 -14.41 15.76 -11.19
CA LYS A 311 -13.29 16.04 -10.27
C LYS A 311 -12.41 14.84 -10.00
N ILE A 312 -12.96 13.62 -10.19
CA ILE A 312 -12.26 12.35 -9.95
C ILE A 312 -11.82 11.73 -11.27
N PHE A 313 -12.70 11.72 -12.26
CA PHE A 313 -12.45 11.08 -13.55
C PHE A 313 -12.15 12.13 -14.61
N ASN A 314 -10.88 12.49 -14.74
CA ASN A 314 -10.36 13.41 -15.75
C ASN A 314 -8.91 13.05 -16.10
N LYS A 315 -8.37 13.61 -17.17
CA LYS A 315 -7.02 13.36 -17.67
C LYS A 315 -5.89 13.65 -16.68
N ASN A 316 -6.13 14.44 -15.62
CA ASN A 316 -5.12 14.77 -14.62
C ASN A 316 -5.06 13.75 -13.49
N THR A 317 -6.21 13.13 -13.16
CA THR A 317 -6.38 12.17 -12.07
C THR A 317 -6.40 10.72 -12.57
N LEU A 318 -6.75 10.48 -13.84
CA LEU A 318 -6.67 9.15 -14.46
C LEU A 318 -5.37 9.00 -15.23
N LYS A 319 -4.66 7.91 -14.96
CA LYS A 319 -3.45 7.51 -15.70
C LYS A 319 -3.61 6.08 -16.17
N ILE A 320 -2.98 5.79 -17.30
CA ILE A 320 -2.94 4.43 -17.84
C ILE A 320 -1.54 3.87 -17.61
N SER A 321 -1.51 2.67 -17.03
CA SER A 321 -0.33 1.83 -16.95
C SER A 321 -0.70 0.48 -17.54
N TYR A 322 0.08 -0.01 -18.48
CA TYR A 322 -0.19 -1.31 -19.05
C TYR A 322 0.28 -2.43 -18.11
N SER A 323 -0.51 -3.49 -18.02
CA SER A 323 -0.09 -4.76 -17.44
C SER A 323 0.45 -5.69 -18.54
N THR A 324 1.29 -6.62 -18.17
CA THR A 324 1.68 -7.72 -19.06
C THR A 324 0.48 -8.63 -19.34
N THR A 325 0.52 -9.34 -20.44
CA THR A 325 -0.43 -10.43 -20.71
C THR A 325 -0.33 -11.49 -19.61
N LYS A 326 -1.47 -12.13 -19.33
CA LYS A 326 -1.50 -13.18 -18.31
C LYS A 326 -0.57 -14.34 -18.72
N SER A 327 0.28 -14.76 -17.81
CA SER A 327 1.06 -15.99 -17.98
C SER A 327 0.14 -17.21 -18.01
N ILE A 328 0.61 -18.30 -18.60
CA ILE A 328 -0.10 -19.60 -18.61
C ILE A 328 -0.49 -20.00 -17.18
N ASN A 329 0.41 -19.84 -16.21
CA ASN A 329 0.12 -20.11 -14.80
C ASN A 329 -1.06 -19.28 -14.27
N ASN A 330 -1.13 -17.98 -14.60
CA ASN A 330 -2.25 -17.12 -14.22
C ASN A 330 -3.56 -17.56 -14.88
N ILE A 331 -3.52 -18.04 -16.11
CA ILE A 331 -4.70 -18.55 -16.84
C ILE A 331 -5.20 -19.83 -16.18
N ILE A 332 -4.30 -20.79 -15.92
CA ILE A 332 -4.63 -22.07 -15.27
C ILE A 332 -5.16 -21.82 -13.85
N SER A 333 -4.48 -20.98 -13.05
CA SER A 333 -4.91 -20.64 -11.69
C SER A 333 -6.28 -19.96 -11.67
N ALA A 334 -6.56 -19.08 -12.63
CA ALA A 334 -7.87 -18.44 -12.74
C ALA A 334 -8.96 -19.44 -13.13
N HIS A 335 -8.65 -20.40 -14.03
CA HIS A 335 -9.55 -21.48 -14.41
C HIS A 335 -9.87 -22.39 -13.23
N ASN A 336 -8.84 -22.86 -12.52
CA ASN A 336 -9.01 -23.70 -11.33
C ASN A 336 -9.83 -23.01 -10.24
N LYS A 337 -9.54 -21.73 -9.97
CA LYS A 337 -10.36 -20.92 -9.05
C LYS A 337 -11.81 -20.78 -9.48
N LYS A 338 -12.09 -20.76 -10.79
CA LYS A 338 -13.46 -20.71 -11.30
C LYS A 338 -14.17 -22.03 -11.05
N ILE A 339 -13.51 -23.17 -11.30
CA ILE A 339 -14.06 -24.51 -11.02
C ILE A 339 -14.36 -24.67 -9.53
N LEU A 340 -13.40 -24.34 -8.64
CA LEU A 340 -13.59 -24.44 -7.21
C LEU A 340 -14.73 -23.55 -6.70
N ARG A 341 -14.89 -22.35 -7.25
CA ARG A 341 -16.00 -21.46 -6.91
C ARG A 341 -17.36 -21.96 -7.43
N GLN A 342 -17.39 -22.67 -8.54
CA GLN A 342 -18.65 -23.27 -9.02
C GLN A 342 -19.17 -24.33 -8.05
N SER A 343 -18.29 -25.13 -7.45
CA SER A 343 -18.67 -26.09 -6.40
C SER A 343 -19.12 -25.42 -5.08
N GLU A 344 -18.66 -24.20 -4.78
CA GLU A 344 -19.12 -23.43 -3.63
C GLU A 344 -20.43 -22.67 -3.89
N MET A 345 -20.76 -22.37 -5.15
CA MET A 345 -21.97 -21.61 -5.50
C MET A 345 -23.26 -22.44 -5.38
N ASP A 346 -23.17 -23.75 -5.41
CA ASP A 346 -24.35 -24.65 -5.21
C ASP A 346 -24.88 -24.62 -3.76
N THR A 347 -24.15 -24.02 -2.82
CA THR A 347 -24.58 -23.86 -1.41
C THR A 347 -25.45 -22.63 -1.16
N ASN A 348 -25.51 -21.68 -2.09
CA ASN A 348 -26.31 -20.44 -1.95
C ASN A 348 -27.73 -20.59 -2.51
N GLN A 349 -28.40 -21.70 -2.21
CA GLN A 349 -29.78 -21.90 -2.62
C GLN A 349 -30.72 -20.89 -1.95
N CYS A 350 -31.69 -20.42 -2.72
CA CYS A 350 -32.75 -19.56 -2.22
C CYS A 350 -33.48 -20.24 -1.05
N ASN A 351 -33.55 -19.57 0.08
CA ASN A 351 -34.29 -20.04 1.29
C ASN A 351 -35.55 -19.21 1.54
N CYS A 352 -36.24 -18.73 0.53
CA CYS A 352 -37.52 -18.08 0.63
C CYS A 352 -38.63 -19.09 0.94
N ARG A 353 -39.60 -18.72 1.80
CA ARG A 353 -40.81 -19.53 2.02
C ARG A 353 -41.57 -19.63 0.68
N GLY A 354 -41.81 -20.86 0.22
CA GLY A 354 -42.42 -21.14 -1.09
C GLY A 354 -41.43 -21.23 -2.25
N GLY A 355 -40.12 -21.31 -1.94
CA GLY A 355 -39.06 -21.57 -2.94
C GLY A 355 -38.75 -20.39 -3.85
N VAL A 356 -38.21 -20.70 -5.04
CA VAL A 356 -37.77 -19.71 -6.04
C VAL A 356 -38.94 -18.85 -6.56
N LYS A 357 -40.14 -19.40 -6.68
CA LYS A 357 -41.33 -18.67 -7.15
C LYS A 357 -41.69 -17.44 -6.30
N ASN A 358 -41.41 -17.50 -5.00
CA ASN A 358 -41.65 -16.39 -4.09
C ASN A 358 -40.39 -15.55 -3.78
N CYS A 359 -39.34 -15.77 -4.52
CA CYS A 359 -38.11 -15.00 -4.38
C CYS A 359 -38.22 -13.66 -5.11
N PRO A 360 -37.89 -12.52 -4.49
CA PRO A 360 -38.00 -11.20 -5.12
C PRO A 360 -37.04 -11.03 -6.30
N ILE A 361 -36.07 -11.91 -6.49
CA ILE A 361 -35.04 -11.86 -7.54
C ILE A 361 -34.66 -13.25 -8.06
N ASP A 362 -35.68 -14.04 -8.42
CA ASP A 362 -35.57 -15.32 -9.15
C ASP A 362 -34.51 -16.28 -8.57
N GLY A 363 -34.59 -16.55 -7.27
CA GLY A 363 -33.68 -17.47 -6.58
C GLY A 363 -32.33 -16.91 -6.13
N ARG A 364 -32.00 -15.69 -6.52
CA ARG A 364 -30.68 -15.06 -6.27
C ARG A 364 -30.58 -14.27 -4.96
N CYS A 365 -31.53 -14.44 -4.05
CA CYS A 365 -31.66 -13.64 -2.83
C CYS A 365 -30.51 -13.78 -1.84
N GLN A 366 -29.73 -14.87 -1.90
CA GLN A 366 -28.55 -15.09 -1.04
C GLN A 366 -27.26 -14.48 -1.62
N GLU A 367 -27.32 -13.83 -2.76
CA GLU A 367 -26.14 -13.17 -3.32
C GLU A 367 -25.67 -11.99 -2.47
N VAL A 368 -24.36 -11.92 -2.30
CA VAL A 368 -23.66 -10.90 -1.51
C VAL A 368 -22.94 -9.91 -2.45
N GLY A 369 -22.76 -8.67 -2.00
CA GLY A 369 -22.04 -7.65 -2.79
C GLY A 369 -22.80 -7.25 -4.04
N THR A 370 -24.12 -7.11 -3.96
CA THR A 370 -24.99 -6.83 -5.09
C THR A 370 -25.41 -5.38 -5.17
N ILE A 371 -25.51 -4.88 -6.40
CA ILE A 371 -26.19 -3.63 -6.72
C ILE A 371 -27.50 -4.00 -7.40
N TYR A 372 -28.58 -3.54 -6.83
CA TYR A 372 -29.92 -3.86 -7.26
C TYR A 372 -30.67 -2.61 -7.72
N GLN A 373 -31.66 -2.82 -8.57
CA GLN A 373 -32.61 -1.86 -9.02
C GLN A 373 -34.01 -2.29 -8.59
N ALA A 374 -34.76 -1.34 -8.04
CA ALA A 374 -36.20 -1.47 -7.82
C ALA A 374 -36.92 -0.62 -8.86
N GLU A 375 -37.81 -1.21 -9.64
CA GLU A 375 -38.73 -0.54 -10.54
C GLU A 375 -40.09 -0.46 -9.82
N ILE A 376 -40.57 0.74 -9.63
CA ILE A 376 -41.79 1.03 -8.85
C ILE A 376 -42.82 1.59 -9.81
N SER A 377 -43.97 0.92 -9.90
CA SER A 377 -45.13 1.38 -10.64
C SER A 377 -46.29 1.65 -9.68
N ALA A 378 -46.98 2.77 -9.88
CA ALA A 378 -48.19 3.13 -9.16
C ALA A 378 -49.26 3.58 -10.17
N PRO A 379 -50.57 3.35 -9.88
CA PRO A 379 -51.64 3.77 -10.78
C PRO A 379 -51.60 5.29 -11.07
N GLU A 380 -51.71 5.66 -12.34
CA GLU A 380 -51.71 7.09 -12.81
C GLU A 380 -50.45 7.89 -12.47
N GLU A 381 -49.33 7.22 -12.13
CA GLU A 381 -48.04 7.87 -11.89
C GLU A 381 -46.99 7.28 -12.82
N ASP A 382 -45.97 8.07 -13.14
CA ASP A 382 -44.82 7.58 -13.91
C ASP A 382 -44.00 6.55 -13.14
N ASP A 383 -43.57 5.52 -13.84
CA ASP A 383 -42.64 4.53 -13.27
C ASP A 383 -41.40 5.18 -12.69
N LYS A 384 -41.04 4.82 -11.45
CA LYS A 384 -39.87 5.30 -10.77
C LYS A 384 -38.85 4.18 -10.56
N VAL A 385 -37.62 4.58 -10.43
CA VAL A 385 -36.49 3.65 -10.28
C VAL A 385 -35.66 4.04 -9.07
N TYR A 386 -35.32 3.05 -8.26
CA TYR A 386 -34.38 3.21 -7.16
C TYR A 386 -33.21 2.24 -7.31
N ILE A 387 -31.99 2.72 -7.11
CA ILE A 387 -30.75 1.94 -7.17
C ILE A 387 -30.14 1.89 -5.78
N GLY A 388 -29.81 0.68 -5.30
CA GLY A 388 -29.21 0.49 -4.00
C GLY A 388 -28.16 -0.61 -4.00
N ALA A 389 -27.39 -0.70 -2.92
CA ALA A 389 -26.37 -1.71 -2.72
C ALA A 389 -26.63 -2.56 -1.46
N ALA A 390 -26.30 -3.84 -1.54
CA ALA A 390 -26.30 -4.78 -0.43
C ALA A 390 -24.90 -5.39 -0.25
N ALA A 391 -24.24 -5.07 0.85
CA ALA A 391 -22.96 -5.66 1.22
C ALA A 391 -23.11 -7.08 1.76
N THR A 392 -24.21 -7.36 2.42
CA THR A 392 -24.66 -8.67 2.87
C THR A 392 -25.55 -9.31 1.81
N THR A 393 -26.34 -10.33 2.18
CA THR A 393 -27.28 -10.94 1.22
C THR A 393 -28.37 -9.95 0.80
N PHE A 394 -28.82 -10.05 -0.46
CA PHE A 394 -29.94 -9.24 -0.94
C PHE A 394 -31.21 -9.49 -0.10
N LYS A 395 -31.43 -10.72 0.34
CA LYS A 395 -32.60 -11.07 1.20
C LYS A 395 -32.67 -10.22 2.45
N LEU A 396 -31.56 -10.03 3.16
CA LEU A 396 -31.52 -9.18 4.36
C LEU A 396 -31.82 -7.71 4.00
N ARG A 397 -31.28 -7.22 2.91
CA ARG A 397 -31.55 -5.84 2.45
C ARG A 397 -33.02 -5.65 2.05
N TRP A 398 -33.57 -6.62 1.35
CA TRP A 398 -34.99 -6.63 0.98
C TRP A 398 -35.92 -6.69 2.21
N SER A 399 -35.58 -7.49 3.20
CA SER A 399 -36.33 -7.52 4.49
C SER A 399 -36.31 -6.16 5.19
N ASN A 400 -35.18 -5.45 5.16
CA ASN A 400 -35.07 -4.09 5.70
C ASN A 400 -35.97 -3.11 4.94
N HIS A 401 -36.02 -3.20 3.60
CA HIS A 401 -36.96 -2.41 2.80
C HIS A 401 -38.42 -2.71 3.13
N LYS A 402 -38.81 -3.98 3.20
CA LYS A 402 -40.17 -4.38 3.64
C LYS A 402 -40.54 -3.78 4.99
N LYS A 403 -39.57 -3.80 5.93
CA LYS A 403 -39.76 -3.20 7.25
C LYS A 403 -40.02 -1.69 7.14
N SER A 404 -39.29 -0.99 6.29
CA SER A 404 -39.46 0.46 6.09
C SER A 404 -40.75 0.81 5.36
N PHE A 405 -41.27 -0.08 4.52
CA PHE A 405 -42.56 0.10 3.85
C PHE A 405 -43.77 -0.15 4.78
N ASN A 406 -43.60 -1.01 5.79
CA ASN A 406 -44.67 -1.39 6.71
C ASN A 406 -44.75 -0.52 7.98
N HIS A 407 -43.69 0.24 8.30
CA HIS A 407 -43.64 1.04 9.51
C HIS A 407 -43.23 2.47 9.23
N ARG A 408 -44.13 3.43 9.39
CA ARG A 408 -43.96 4.85 9.07
C ARG A 408 -42.77 5.49 9.78
N LYS A 409 -42.33 5.03 10.92
CA LYS A 409 -41.15 5.53 11.62
C LYS A 409 -39.85 5.39 10.81
N TYR A 410 -39.84 4.54 9.75
CA TYR A 410 -38.71 4.33 8.84
C TYR A 410 -38.94 4.97 7.45
N GLU A 411 -39.92 5.86 7.32
CA GLU A 411 -40.26 6.55 6.06
C GLU A 411 -39.04 7.20 5.42
N TYR A 412 -38.22 7.86 6.22
CA TYR A 412 -37.06 8.62 5.75
C TYR A 412 -35.74 7.83 5.70
N ASP A 413 -35.76 6.52 5.92
CA ASP A 413 -34.56 5.69 5.86
C ASP A 413 -33.95 5.61 4.47
N THR A 414 -34.79 5.65 3.43
CA THR A 414 -34.38 5.63 2.02
C THR A 414 -35.36 6.41 1.14
N GLU A 415 -34.91 6.92 0.00
CA GLU A 415 -35.79 7.63 -0.93
C GLU A 415 -36.91 6.74 -1.50
N ILE A 416 -36.66 5.42 -1.63
CA ILE A 416 -37.73 4.50 -2.02
C ILE A 416 -38.80 4.39 -0.92
N SER A 417 -38.43 4.34 0.36
CA SER A 417 -39.37 4.30 1.46
C SER A 417 -40.22 5.57 1.50
N LYS A 418 -39.59 6.72 1.36
CA LYS A 418 -40.26 8.01 1.30
C LYS A 418 -41.28 8.08 0.15
N TYR A 419 -40.87 7.61 -1.04
CA TYR A 419 -41.80 7.59 -2.18
C TYR A 419 -43.00 6.67 -1.96
N ILE A 420 -42.79 5.48 -1.39
CA ILE A 420 -43.90 4.55 -1.10
C ILE A 420 -44.88 5.14 -0.11
N TRP A 421 -44.41 5.80 0.94
CA TRP A 421 -45.31 6.48 1.91
C TRP A 421 -46.06 7.66 1.28
N GLN A 422 -45.40 8.43 0.38
CA GLN A 422 -46.07 9.47 -0.37
C GLN A 422 -47.20 8.93 -1.28
N MET A 423 -47.00 7.76 -1.89
CA MET A 423 -48.06 7.09 -2.66
C MET A 423 -49.16 6.54 -1.79
N ALA A 424 -48.83 5.95 -0.65
CA ALA A 424 -49.81 5.48 0.33
C ALA A 424 -50.68 6.63 0.87
N ASP A 425 -50.10 7.79 1.15
CA ASP A 425 -50.84 9.00 1.56
C ASP A 425 -51.80 9.51 0.46
N LYS A 426 -51.53 9.19 -0.81
CA LYS A 426 -52.43 9.46 -1.97
C LYS A 426 -53.44 8.29 -2.20
N GLY A 427 -53.43 7.28 -1.38
CA GLY A 427 -54.28 6.08 -1.54
C GLY A 427 -53.86 5.18 -2.71
N LYS A 428 -52.63 5.30 -3.23
CA LYS A 428 -52.14 4.54 -4.37
C LYS A 428 -51.23 3.41 -3.87
N GLU A 429 -51.47 2.16 -4.30
CA GLU A 429 -50.63 1.01 -3.99
C GLU A 429 -49.49 0.88 -5.02
N CYS A 430 -48.28 0.66 -4.53
CA CYS A 430 -47.08 0.51 -5.36
C CYS A 430 -46.76 -0.96 -5.62
N ASN A 431 -46.52 -1.29 -6.90
CA ASN A 431 -45.92 -2.57 -7.27
C ASN A 431 -44.41 -2.40 -7.49
N ILE A 432 -43.60 -3.31 -6.93
CA ILE A 432 -42.13 -3.19 -6.96
C ILE A 432 -41.52 -4.45 -7.56
N LYS A 433 -40.82 -4.26 -8.67
CA LYS A 433 -40.01 -5.31 -9.31
C LYS A 433 -38.52 -5.10 -8.99
N TRP A 434 -37.87 -6.15 -8.49
CA TRP A 434 -36.48 -6.10 -8.10
C TRP A 434 -35.60 -6.85 -9.12
N LYS A 435 -34.43 -6.30 -9.43
CA LYS A 435 -33.41 -6.98 -10.23
C LYS A 435 -32.00 -6.66 -9.73
N ILE A 436 -31.10 -7.64 -9.79
CA ILE A 436 -29.68 -7.41 -9.58
C ILE A 436 -29.09 -6.92 -10.90
N ILE A 437 -28.54 -5.71 -10.90
CA ILE A 437 -27.94 -5.09 -12.09
C ILE A 437 -26.43 -5.27 -12.18
N ARG A 438 -25.75 -5.44 -11.02
CA ARG A 438 -24.32 -5.69 -10.98
C ARG A 438 -23.89 -6.32 -9.65
N ARG A 439 -22.73 -7.00 -9.71
CA ARG A 439 -22.01 -7.44 -8.51
C ARG A 439 -20.73 -6.62 -8.36
N ALA A 440 -20.35 -6.31 -7.13
CA ALA A 440 -19.11 -5.65 -6.81
C ALA A 440 -18.58 -6.14 -5.46
N LYS A 441 -17.27 -6.08 -5.29
CA LYS A 441 -16.65 -6.50 -4.02
C LYS A 441 -17.08 -5.55 -2.90
N PRO A 442 -17.51 -6.09 -1.74
CA PRO A 442 -17.74 -5.29 -0.55
C PRO A 442 -16.42 -4.67 -0.05
N TYR A 443 -16.51 -3.87 0.99
CA TYR A 443 -15.33 -3.29 1.62
C TYR A 443 -14.34 -4.37 2.06
N SER A 444 -13.07 -4.19 1.70
CA SER A 444 -11.97 -5.01 2.18
C SER A 444 -11.11 -4.20 3.16
N PRO A 445 -11.00 -4.63 4.42
CA PRO A 445 -10.12 -3.97 5.40
C PRO A 445 -8.64 -3.95 4.96
N THR A 446 -8.19 -5.00 4.28
CA THR A 446 -6.81 -5.16 3.81
C THR A 446 -6.41 -4.11 2.77
N THR A 447 -7.31 -3.82 1.83
CA THR A 447 -7.05 -2.85 0.76
C THR A 447 -7.65 -1.48 1.02
N GLU A 448 -8.44 -1.36 2.09
CA GLU A 448 -9.26 -0.20 2.42
C GLU A 448 -10.14 0.30 1.26
N ARG A 449 -10.51 -0.60 0.35
CA ARG A 449 -11.33 -0.33 -0.84
C ARG A 449 -12.73 -0.90 -0.67
N CYS A 450 -13.71 -0.23 -1.25
CA CYS A 450 -15.09 -0.68 -1.32
C CYS A 450 -15.64 -0.49 -2.74
N ASP A 451 -15.44 -1.45 -3.62
CA ASP A 451 -15.91 -1.36 -5.00
C ASP A 451 -17.44 -1.28 -5.08
N LEU A 452 -18.14 -1.86 -4.09
CA LEU A 452 -19.60 -1.85 -4.01
C LEU A 452 -20.16 -0.42 -3.94
N CYS A 453 -19.67 0.40 -3.02
CA CYS A 453 -20.17 1.78 -2.88
C CYS A 453 -19.84 2.65 -4.10
N ILE A 454 -18.67 2.46 -4.74
CA ILE A 454 -18.32 3.26 -5.91
C ILE A 454 -19.15 2.85 -7.12
N THR A 455 -19.39 1.56 -7.29
CA THR A 455 -20.18 1.03 -8.41
C THR A 455 -21.63 1.51 -8.29
N GLU A 456 -22.24 1.45 -7.10
CA GLU A 456 -23.57 2.01 -6.84
C GLU A 456 -23.64 3.49 -7.26
N LYS A 457 -22.72 4.31 -6.73
CA LYS A 457 -22.69 5.75 -7.02
C LYS A 457 -22.43 6.07 -8.48
N THR A 458 -21.60 5.28 -9.15
CA THR A 458 -21.32 5.43 -10.59
C THR A 458 -22.55 5.12 -11.42
N ILE A 459 -23.30 4.06 -11.09
CA ILE A 459 -24.55 3.72 -11.78
C ILE A 459 -25.59 4.81 -11.58
N ILE A 460 -25.80 5.29 -10.34
CA ILE A 460 -26.71 6.39 -10.03
C ILE A 460 -26.33 7.66 -10.81
N ALA A 461 -25.02 8.00 -10.86
CA ALA A 461 -24.55 9.20 -11.54
C ALA A 461 -24.74 9.16 -13.05
N ASN A 462 -24.63 7.98 -13.65
CA ASN A 462 -24.73 7.78 -15.10
C ASN A 462 -26.09 7.23 -15.56
N TYR A 463 -27.07 7.16 -14.67
CA TYR A 463 -28.40 6.71 -15.06
C TYR A 463 -29.02 7.70 -16.07
N LYS A 464 -29.53 7.16 -17.20
CA LYS A 464 -29.98 8.01 -18.33
C LYS A 464 -31.18 8.87 -18.00
N ASP A 465 -32.24 8.24 -17.46
CA ASP A 465 -33.53 8.91 -17.19
C ASP A 465 -33.57 9.49 -15.77
N LYS A 466 -32.98 10.66 -15.60
CA LYS A 466 -32.94 11.32 -14.28
C LYS A 466 -34.30 11.59 -13.66
N HIS A 467 -35.34 11.79 -14.49
CA HIS A 467 -36.71 12.03 -14.01
C HIS A 467 -37.37 10.81 -13.38
N LYS A 468 -36.94 9.59 -13.79
CA LYS A 468 -37.42 8.34 -13.20
C LYS A 468 -36.66 7.96 -11.95
N LEU A 469 -35.47 8.53 -11.72
CA LEU A 469 -34.58 8.11 -10.66
C LEU A 469 -34.96 8.75 -9.30
N LEU A 470 -35.32 7.94 -8.32
CA LEU A 470 -35.61 8.40 -6.95
C LEU A 470 -34.33 8.79 -6.18
N ASN A 471 -33.18 8.23 -6.54
CA ASN A 471 -31.93 8.53 -5.87
C ASN A 471 -31.57 10.01 -5.92
N THR A 472 -31.49 10.63 -4.75
CA THR A 472 -31.21 12.05 -4.63
C THR A 472 -29.72 12.37 -4.74
N ARG A 473 -29.39 13.66 -4.90
CA ARG A 473 -28.03 14.17 -4.89
C ARG A 473 -27.28 13.85 -3.56
N ASN A 474 -28.02 13.67 -2.47
CA ASN A 474 -27.47 13.34 -1.16
C ASN A 474 -26.91 11.92 -1.10
N GLU A 475 -27.51 10.93 -1.77
CA GLU A 475 -27.02 9.58 -1.84
C GLU A 475 -25.68 9.49 -2.59
N LEU A 476 -25.50 10.28 -3.66
CA LEU A 476 -24.21 10.41 -4.35
C LEU A 476 -23.11 10.99 -3.46
N SER A 477 -23.48 11.86 -2.52
CA SER A 477 -22.55 12.53 -1.62
C SER A 477 -22.38 11.83 -0.27
N ALA A 478 -23.19 10.80 0.01
CA ALA A 478 -23.11 10.06 1.26
C ALA A 478 -21.73 9.40 1.45
N LYS A 479 -21.28 9.30 2.68
CA LYS A 479 -20.06 8.59 3.05
C LYS A 479 -20.20 7.11 2.72
N CYS A 480 -19.07 6.42 2.48
CA CYS A 480 -19.07 4.97 2.37
C CYS A 480 -19.60 4.36 3.68
N ARG A 481 -20.58 3.45 3.57
CA ARG A 481 -21.19 2.78 4.73
C ARG A 481 -20.21 1.98 5.57
N HIS A 482 -19.08 1.59 4.99
CA HIS A 482 -18.12 0.70 5.62
C HIS A 482 -16.92 1.44 6.19
N ARG A 483 -16.48 2.54 5.56
CA ARG A 483 -15.47 3.45 6.09
C ARG A 483 -15.43 4.78 5.36
N GLU A 484 -14.90 5.80 6.02
CA GLU A 484 -14.85 7.20 5.53
C GLU A 484 -13.83 7.46 4.39
N LYS A 485 -13.05 6.46 3.99
CA LYS A 485 -11.88 6.62 3.12
C LYS A 485 -12.15 6.53 1.62
N TRP A 486 -13.36 6.80 1.16
CA TRP A 486 -13.67 6.81 -0.26
C TRP A 486 -13.32 8.12 -0.93
N LEU A 487 -12.64 8.06 -2.06
CA LEU A 487 -12.22 9.22 -2.82
C LEU A 487 -13.40 10.17 -3.14
N LEU A 488 -14.53 9.61 -3.54
CA LEU A 488 -15.79 10.35 -3.79
C LEU A 488 -16.35 11.02 -2.54
N CYS A 489 -16.35 10.31 -1.41
CA CYS A 489 -16.86 10.82 -0.15
C CYS A 489 -15.94 11.89 0.42
N ASN A 490 -14.63 11.70 0.35
CA ASN A 490 -13.64 12.61 0.91
C ASN A 490 -13.58 13.95 0.16
N ILE A 491 -13.68 13.94 -1.18
CA ILE A 491 -13.67 15.18 -1.97
C ILE A 491 -14.85 16.09 -1.59
N LYS A 492 -16.05 15.53 -1.41
CA LYS A 492 -17.21 16.34 -1.04
C LYS A 492 -17.21 16.78 0.43
N ASN A 493 -16.65 15.98 1.33
CA ASN A 493 -16.50 16.38 2.73
C ASN A 493 -15.46 17.49 2.89
N GLN A 494 -14.36 17.45 2.15
CA GLN A 494 -13.38 18.54 2.14
C GLN A 494 -14.00 19.87 1.63
N LEU A 495 -14.88 19.80 0.63
CA LEU A 495 -15.58 20.97 0.13
C LEU A 495 -16.63 21.51 1.12
N LYS A 496 -17.29 20.65 1.91
CA LYS A 496 -18.21 21.06 2.97
C LYS A 496 -17.48 21.62 4.20
N LEU A 497 -16.35 21.02 4.56
CA LEU A 497 -15.50 21.51 5.65
C LEU A 497 -14.86 22.86 5.31
N SER A 498 -14.40 23.06 4.06
CA SER A 498 -13.88 24.36 3.63
C SER A 498 -14.97 25.43 3.57
N GLY A 499 -16.22 25.07 3.25
CA GLY A 499 -17.39 25.96 3.31
C GLY A 499 -17.81 26.31 4.75
N ARG A 500 -17.83 25.31 5.65
CA ARG A 500 -18.13 25.51 7.08
C ARG A 500 -17.06 26.35 7.79
N ASN A 501 -15.78 26.07 7.51
CA ASN A 501 -14.69 26.85 8.09
C ASN A 501 -14.68 28.31 7.59
N LYS A 502 -15.16 28.58 6.36
CA LYS A 502 -15.36 29.96 5.89
C LYS A 502 -16.52 30.66 6.62
N HIS A 503 -17.59 29.94 6.93
CA HIS A 503 -18.70 30.50 7.73
C HIS A 503 -18.34 30.62 9.21
N GLN A 504 -17.65 29.63 9.80
CA GLN A 504 -17.18 29.69 11.19
C GLN A 504 -16.06 30.73 11.36
N ALA A 505 -15.18 30.90 10.37
CA ALA A 505 -14.18 31.97 10.40
C ALA A 505 -14.81 33.36 10.29
N LYS A 506 -15.92 33.52 9.54
CA LYS A 506 -16.69 34.78 9.52
C LYS A 506 -17.46 35.02 10.81
N ASP A 507 -18.03 33.97 11.42
CA ASP A 507 -18.75 34.08 12.69
C ASP A 507 -17.78 34.22 13.88
N ASN A 508 -16.63 33.54 13.87
CA ASN A 508 -15.58 33.75 14.87
C ASN A 508 -14.90 35.11 14.74
N GLY A 509 -14.77 35.65 13.51
CA GLY A 509 -14.30 37.03 13.31
C GLY A 509 -15.25 38.05 13.91
N LYS A 510 -16.56 37.87 13.75
CA LYS A 510 -17.57 38.74 14.37
C LYS A 510 -17.64 38.59 15.91
N ASN A 511 -17.40 37.39 16.44
CA ASN A 511 -17.38 37.16 17.88
C ASN A 511 -16.06 37.62 18.51
N VAL A 512 -14.93 37.52 17.83
CA VAL A 512 -13.63 38.05 18.30
C VAL A 512 -13.67 39.58 18.39
N ASP A 513 -14.31 40.24 17.42
CA ASP A 513 -14.50 41.69 17.49
C ASP A 513 -15.47 42.11 18.62
N LYS A 514 -16.51 41.31 18.89
CA LYS A 514 -17.41 41.55 20.05
C LYS A 514 -16.75 41.29 21.39
N ASP A 515 -15.90 40.26 21.50
CA ASP A 515 -15.13 40.00 22.73
C ASP A 515 -13.97 40.97 22.90
N ALA A 516 -13.35 41.44 21.84
CA ALA A 516 -12.36 42.51 21.91
C ALA A 516 -12.99 43.85 22.35
N ALA A 517 -14.20 44.15 21.86
CA ALA A 517 -14.97 45.32 22.31
C ALA A 517 -15.42 45.20 23.78
N LYS A 518 -15.83 43.98 24.23
CA LYS A 518 -16.15 43.74 25.64
C LYS A 518 -14.90 43.83 26.55
N ARG A 519 -13.75 43.36 26.10
CA ARG A 519 -12.48 43.46 26.86
C ARG A 519 -11.93 44.88 26.91
N LYS A 520 -12.17 45.73 25.92
CA LYS A 520 -11.82 47.15 25.98
C LYS A 520 -12.70 47.92 26.98
N ASN A 521 -14.00 47.55 27.07
CA ASN A 521 -14.89 48.17 28.06
C ASN A 521 -14.73 47.66 29.49
N SER A 522 -14.08 46.51 29.72
CA SER A 522 -13.79 46.00 31.03
C SER A 522 -12.44 46.46 31.58
N LYS A 523 -11.52 46.96 30.73
CA LYS A 523 -10.23 47.50 31.16
C LYS A 523 -10.25 48.98 31.56
N SER A 524 -11.35 49.69 31.29
CA SER A 524 -11.53 51.09 31.68
C SER A 524 -12.14 51.28 33.08
N LYS A 525 -12.40 50.19 33.84
CA LYS A 525 -13.01 50.27 35.20
C LYS A 525 -12.19 49.62 36.32
N LYS A 526 -10.91 49.36 36.14
CA LYS A 526 -10.05 48.90 37.26
C LYS A 526 -8.68 49.58 37.19
N ASN A 527 -8.62 50.80 37.70
CA ASN A 527 -7.40 51.39 38.23
C ASN A 527 -7.82 52.23 39.40
N LEU A 528 -7.60 51.72 40.58
CA LEU A 528 -7.25 52.46 41.81
C LEU A 528 -6.66 51.42 42.81
N PRO A 529 -5.65 51.80 43.56
CA PRO A 529 -4.78 50.85 44.23
C PRO A 529 -5.22 50.62 45.67
N ASN A 530 -4.88 49.48 46.25
CA ASN A 530 -4.67 49.42 47.69
C ASN A 530 -3.59 48.41 48.07
N CYS A 531 -2.67 48.91 48.80
CA CYS A 531 -1.61 48.25 49.55
C CYS A 531 -2.11 47.23 50.58
N GLY A 532 -1.28 46.27 50.91
CA GLY A 532 -1.27 45.76 52.27
C GLY A 532 -0.92 44.27 52.42
N SER A 533 0.34 44.03 52.81
CA SER A 533 0.85 43.11 53.86
C SER A 533 0.58 41.57 53.66
N ALA A 534 1.61 40.81 53.39
CA ALA A 534 2.49 40.10 54.33
C ALA A 534 1.96 38.77 54.94
N SER A 535 2.85 37.79 54.87
CA SER A 535 3.09 36.61 55.70
C SER A 535 2.11 35.42 55.64
N LYS A 536 2.49 34.33 55.20
CA LYS A 536 3.34 33.21 55.66
C LYS A 536 3.53 32.18 54.57
#